data_8dcda525cfef9aa55c92c5b4ad285770
#
_entry.id   8dcda525cfef9aa55c92c5b4ad285770
#
_cell.length_a   1.000
_cell.length_b   1.000
_cell.length_c   1.000
_cell.angle_alpha   90.00
_cell.angle_beta   90.00
_cell.angle_gamma   90.00
#
_symmetry.space_group_name_H-M   'P 1'
#
loop_
_entity.id
_entity.type
_entity.pdbx_description
1 polymer ?
#
loop_
_entity_poly.entity_id
_entity_poly.type
_entity_poly.pdbx_seq_one_letter_code
_entity_poly.pdbx_strand_id
1 'polypeptide(L)'
;MTSLLRKLLLPLGALLVLLLLIYWMAGGFRDQVVPGLERAAPAAAGDALPVRAETEPAFEAVPASVEARETTVVASRLLARITELPVRAGDYVEAGQLLVRLEQADLEARARQAQETVRSVSARLKEARQNLARAEELHGRQLIADADLDAARANAASLEAQLAAARQAAEEAETALSYSRIASPLAGRIVDRFAEPGDTVQPGQKILSLYNPFSLRVEARVREGLALALTPGEELAVDVPAVNKAFTARIEEIVPAADPASRTFEVKATLTAQNGLLPGMYARLRVPAGERERLLVPADRVRRVGQLDVLWVAGENGVERRFVRLGPARDDGQVEVLAGAAAGEQVLPPPGQG
;
A
#
# COMPACT_ATOMS: atom_id res chain seq x y z
N MET A 1 95.95 5.35 47.64
CA MET A 1 94.84 6.24 47.15
C MET A 1 94.26 5.82 45.78
N THR A 2 94.74 4.80 45.10
CA THR A 2 94.31 4.43 43.76
C THR A 2 93.20 3.40 43.66
N SER A 3 92.84 2.66 44.69
CA SER A 3 91.82 1.62 44.69
C SER A 3 90.40 2.12 45.01
N LEU A 4 90.21 3.21 45.70
CA LEU A 4 88.97 3.83 46.03
C LEU A 4 88.37 4.61 44.82
N LEU A 5 89.21 5.28 44.01
CA LEU A 5 88.81 6.00 42.82
C LEU A 5 88.21 5.07 41.74
N ARG A 6 88.82 3.85 41.62
CA ARG A 6 88.36 2.86 40.60
C ARG A 6 87.02 2.20 41.00
N LYS A 7 86.72 2.11 42.29
CA LYS A 7 85.43 1.59 42.80
C LYS A 7 84.30 2.61 42.69
N LEU A 8 84.59 3.89 42.57
CA LEU A 8 83.58 4.95 42.38
C LEU A 8 83.29 5.28 40.94
N LEU A 9 84.35 5.08 40.08
CA LEU A 9 84.19 5.36 38.62
C LEU A 9 83.26 4.38 37.93
N LEU A 10 83.18 3.10 38.30
CA LEU A 10 82.32 2.10 37.70
C LEU A 10 80.79 2.38 37.89
N PRO A 11 80.31 2.67 39.13
CA PRO A 11 78.93 2.99 39.35
C PRO A 11 78.55 4.36 38.77
N LEU A 12 79.45 5.34 38.71
CA LEU A 12 79.23 6.64 38.10
C LEU A 12 79.04 6.51 36.57
N GLY A 13 79.90 5.68 35.91
CA GLY A 13 79.79 5.36 34.49
C GLY A 13 78.50 4.65 34.18
N ALA A 14 78.05 3.70 34.98
CA ALA A 14 76.78 3.00 34.81
C ALA A 14 75.60 3.96 34.99
N LEU A 15 75.64 4.90 35.91
CA LEU A 15 74.59 5.92 36.07
C LEU A 15 74.54 6.87 34.91
N LEU A 16 75.65 7.24 34.33
CA LEU A 16 75.74 8.13 33.17
C LEU A 16 75.14 7.43 31.90
N VAL A 17 75.50 6.15 31.73
CA VAL A 17 74.90 5.34 30.63
C VAL A 17 73.39 5.17 30.80
N LEU A 18 72.92 4.95 32.05
CA LEU A 18 71.50 4.85 32.37
C LEU A 18 70.77 6.17 32.04
N LEU A 19 71.31 7.31 32.44
CA LEU A 19 70.80 8.65 32.19
C LEU A 19 70.73 8.93 30.66
N LEU A 20 71.76 8.51 29.92
CA LEU A 20 71.82 8.63 28.49
C LEU A 20 70.79 7.75 27.78
N LEU A 21 70.55 6.56 28.33
CA LEU A 21 69.53 5.64 27.84
C LEU A 21 68.10 6.16 28.12
N ILE A 22 67.89 6.73 29.32
CA ILE A 22 66.63 7.39 29.65
C ILE A 22 66.39 8.61 28.79
N TYR A 23 67.43 9.44 28.54
CA TYR A 23 67.33 10.58 27.64
C TYR A 23 67.04 10.15 26.21
N TRP A 24 67.62 9.03 25.74
CA TRP A 24 67.34 8.42 24.44
C TRP A 24 65.92 7.83 24.35
N MET A 25 65.48 7.12 25.40
CA MET A 25 64.10 6.63 25.51
C MET A 25 63.07 7.75 25.63
N ALA A 26 63.42 8.85 26.29
CA ALA A 26 62.59 10.05 26.38
C ALA A 26 62.47 10.82 25.07
N GLY A 27 63.15 10.35 24.00
CA GLY A 27 63.08 10.98 22.67
C GLY A 27 63.98 12.21 22.51
N GLY A 28 64.98 12.41 23.35
CA GLY A 28 65.88 13.57 23.35
C GLY A 28 66.71 13.75 22.06
N PHE A 29 66.73 12.76 21.18
CA PHE A 29 67.34 12.82 19.82
C PHE A 29 66.29 12.68 18.70
N ARG A 30 65.02 12.65 19.05
CA ARG A 30 63.97 12.76 18.00
C ARG A 30 63.61 14.24 17.89
N ASP A 31 63.78 14.78 16.70
CA ASP A 31 63.15 16.03 16.39
C ASP A 31 61.66 15.87 16.72
N GLN A 32 61.22 16.52 17.79
CA GLN A 32 59.81 16.66 18.08
C GLN A 32 59.26 17.47 16.91
N VAL A 33 58.70 16.75 15.93
CA VAL A 33 57.79 17.38 14.99
C VAL A 33 56.70 17.92 15.89
N VAL A 34 56.77 19.19 16.23
CA VAL A 34 55.65 19.94 16.76
C VAL A 34 54.48 19.59 15.81
N PRO A 35 53.35 19.07 16.32
CA PRO A 35 52.21 18.91 15.45
C PRO A 35 51.89 20.29 14.90
N GLY A 36 52.52 20.61 13.80
CA GLY A 36 52.37 21.87 13.11
C GLY A 36 50.98 21.81 12.52
N LEU A 37 50.12 22.63 13.02
CA LEU A 37 49.30 23.39 12.13
C LEU A 37 50.25 24.02 11.08
N GLU A 38 50.58 23.26 9.99
CA GLU A 38 51.08 23.90 8.79
C GLU A 38 50.00 24.91 8.43
N ARG A 39 50.22 26.16 8.81
CA ARG A 39 49.51 27.26 8.23
C ARG A 39 49.82 27.16 6.72
N ALA A 40 48.95 26.47 5.99
CA ALA A 40 48.94 26.54 4.54
C ALA A 40 48.97 28.02 4.22
N ALA A 41 49.95 28.46 3.41
CA ALA A 41 50.02 29.81 2.90
C ALA A 41 48.62 30.19 2.41
N PRO A 42 48.11 31.41 2.69
CA PRO A 42 46.79 31.82 2.27
C PRO A 42 46.69 31.60 0.77
N ALA A 43 45.87 30.67 0.35
CA ALA A 43 45.50 30.54 -1.06
C ALA A 43 44.97 31.92 -1.47
N ALA A 44 45.39 32.39 -2.65
CA ALA A 44 45.04 33.74 -3.11
C ALA A 44 43.52 33.92 -2.99
N ALA A 45 43.10 34.99 -2.33
CA ALA A 45 41.71 35.28 -2.02
C ALA A 45 40.79 35.39 -3.27
N GLY A 46 41.34 35.27 -4.46
CA GLY A 46 40.61 35.35 -5.73
C GLY A 46 39.84 34.12 -6.17
N ASP A 47 40.11 32.94 -5.57
CA ASP A 47 39.50 31.65 -5.99
C ASP A 47 38.49 31.08 -4.95
N ALA A 48 38.10 31.87 -3.98
CA ALA A 48 37.10 31.45 -3.00
C ALA A 48 35.69 31.42 -3.60
N LEU A 49 34.98 30.31 -3.41
CA LEU A 49 33.61 30.16 -3.85
C LEU A 49 32.69 29.98 -2.64
N PRO A 50 31.54 30.65 -2.60
CA PRO A 50 30.61 30.49 -1.49
C PRO A 50 29.93 29.12 -1.54
N VAL A 51 29.74 28.48 -0.37
CA VAL A 51 28.83 27.36 -0.21
C VAL A 51 27.43 27.82 -0.58
N ARG A 52 26.89 27.26 -1.64
CA ARG A 52 25.55 27.61 -2.11
C ARG A 52 24.50 26.86 -1.31
N ALA A 53 23.53 27.59 -0.78
CA ALA A 53 22.33 27.02 -0.23
C ALA A 53 21.26 26.97 -1.33
N GLU A 54 20.74 25.78 -1.63
CA GLU A 54 19.66 25.56 -2.56
C GLU A 54 18.50 24.94 -1.81
N THR A 55 17.32 25.57 -1.89
CA THR A 55 16.11 25.03 -1.28
C THR A 55 15.41 24.13 -2.30
N GLU A 56 15.23 22.87 -1.96
CA GLU A 56 14.51 21.90 -2.78
C GLU A 56 13.30 21.32 -2.02
N PRO A 57 12.21 20.99 -2.74
CA PRO A 57 11.13 20.22 -2.14
C PRO A 57 11.63 18.91 -1.53
N ALA A 58 11.32 18.70 -0.27
CA ALA A 58 11.65 17.44 0.40
C ALA A 58 10.49 16.46 0.28
N PHE A 59 10.80 15.19 0.05
CA PHE A 59 9.81 14.11 0.00
C PHE A 59 10.19 13.03 0.98
N GLU A 60 9.21 12.50 1.67
CA GLU A 60 9.37 11.30 2.48
C GLU A 60 8.77 10.10 1.74
N ALA A 61 9.55 9.02 1.66
CA ALA A 61 9.10 7.77 1.08
C ALA A 61 8.36 6.96 2.16
N VAL A 62 7.05 7.01 2.14
CA VAL A 62 6.18 6.30 3.08
C VAL A 62 5.88 4.90 2.55
N PRO A 63 6.08 3.84 3.36
CA PRO A 63 5.69 2.48 3.01
C PRO A 63 4.20 2.40 2.69
N ALA A 64 3.87 1.70 1.62
CA ALA A 64 2.51 1.54 1.13
C ALA A 64 2.31 0.15 0.53
N SER A 65 1.06 -0.27 0.39
CA SER A 65 0.66 -1.47 -0.35
C SER A 65 -0.26 -1.12 -1.50
N VAL A 66 -0.16 -1.91 -2.57
CA VAL A 66 -1.13 -1.88 -3.65
C VAL A 66 -2.32 -2.75 -3.22
N GLU A 67 -3.51 -2.17 -3.18
CA GLU A 67 -4.73 -2.87 -2.80
C GLU A 67 -5.78 -2.76 -3.91
N ALA A 68 -6.68 -3.72 -3.95
CA ALA A 68 -7.83 -3.60 -4.85
C ALA A 68 -8.96 -2.85 -4.14
N ARG A 69 -9.46 -1.80 -4.78
CA ARG A 69 -10.61 -1.04 -4.29
C ARG A 69 -11.88 -1.89 -4.24
N GLU A 70 -12.10 -2.69 -5.29
CA GLU A 70 -13.25 -3.56 -5.45
C GLU A 70 -12.82 -5.01 -5.25
N THR A 71 -13.10 -5.53 -4.07
CA THR A 71 -12.93 -6.94 -3.71
C THR A 71 -14.27 -7.54 -3.34
N THR A 72 -14.50 -8.77 -3.73
CA THR A 72 -15.73 -9.48 -3.39
C THR A 72 -15.43 -10.90 -2.94
N VAL A 73 -16.09 -11.28 -1.86
CA VAL A 73 -16.08 -12.67 -1.38
C VAL A 73 -17.40 -13.31 -1.77
N VAL A 74 -17.31 -14.35 -2.58
CA VAL A 74 -18.46 -15.16 -2.99
C VAL A 74 -18.68 -16.24 -1.94
N ALA A 75 -19.87 -16.24 -1.34
CA ALA A 75 -20.25 -17.18 -0.28
C ALA A 75 -21.54 -17.91 -0.65
N SER A 76 -21.72 -19.11 -0.11
CA SER A 76 -22.97 -19.86 -0.25
C SER A 76 -24.12 -19.20 0.52
N ARG A 77 -25.34 -19.29 -0.03
CA ARG A 77 -26.58 -18.96 0.69
C ARG A 77 -27.36 -20.21 1.15
N LEU A 78 -26.89 -21.38 0.69
CA LEU A 78 -27.56 -22.67 0.94
C LEU A 78 -26.62 -23.64 1.60
N LEU A 79 -27.18 -24.61 2.30
CA LEU A 79 -26.50 -25.83 2.68
C LEU A 79 -26.66 -26.83 1.53
N ALA A 80 -25.58 -27.03 0.76
CA ALA A 80 -25.59 -27.94 -0.39
C ALA A 80 -24.15 -28.37 -0.76
N ARG A 81 -24.04 -29.45 -1.56
CA ARG A 81 -22.77 -29.89 -2.12
C ARG A 81 -22.42 -29.11 -3.37
N ILE A 82 -21.14 -28.77 -3.53
CA ILE A 82 -20.63 -28.20 -4.78
C ILE A 82 -20.54 -29.30 -5.85
N THR A 83 -21.28 -29.17 -6.93
CA THR A 83 -21.22 -30.10 -8.07
C THR A 83 -20.18 -29.65 -9.10
N GLU A 84 -20.05 -28.35 -9.34
CA GLU A 84 -19.12 -27.80 -10.31
C GLU A 84 -18.50 -26.50 -9.80
N LEU A 85 -17.22 -26.32 -10.10
CA LEU A 85 -16.44 -25.10 -9.84
C LEU A 85 -15.49 -24.89 -11.03
N PRO A 86 -15.97 -24.35 -12.16
CA PRO A 86 -15.24 -24.31 -13.42
C PRO A 86 -14.11 -23.28 -13.49
N VAL A 87 -13.88 -22.51 -12.40
CA VAL A 87 -12.88 -21.44 -12.32
C VAL A 87 -11.73 -21.78 -11.38
N ARG A 88 -10.55 -21.22 -11.65
CA ARG A 88 -9.32 -21.40 -10.87
C ARG A 88 -8.79 -20.06 -10.37
N ALA A 89 -7.93 -20.09 -9.35
CA ALA A 89 -7.17 -18.92 -8.94
C ALA A 89 -6.34 -18.39 -10.11
N GLY A 90 -6.39 -17.07 -10.32
CA GLY A 90 -5.77 -16.38 -11.45
C GLY A 90 -6.66 -16.22 -12.68
N ASP A 91 -7.78 -16.93 -12.82
CA ASP A 91 -8.70 -16.75 -13.95
C ASP A 91 -9.39 -15.40 -13.91
N TYR A 92 -9.62 -14.83 -15.11
CA TYR A 92 -10.45 -13.66 -15.25
C TYR A 92 -11.89 -14.08 -15.56
N VAL A 93 -12.86 -13.48 -14.90
CA VAL A 93 -14.29 -13.78 -15.05
C VAL A 93 -15.07 -12.50 -15.35
N GLU A 94 -16.15 -12.64 -16.11
CA GLU A 94 -17.07 -11.54 -16.40
C GLU A 94 -18.19 -11.46 -15.35
N ALA A 95 -18.80 -10.28 -15.23
CA ALA A 95 -20.02 -10.14 -14.43
C ALA A 95 -21.13 -11.03 -14.96
N GLY A 96 -21.78 -11.80 -14.06
CA GLY A 96 -22.82 -12.78 -14.44
C GLY A 96 -22.29 -14.15 -14.87
N GLN A 97 -20.98 -14.33 -15.04
CA GLN A 97 -20.39 -15.63 -15.37
C GLN A 97 -20.59 -16.62 -14.21
N LEU A 98 -21.00 -17.86 -14.55
CA LEU A 98 -21.18 -18.93 -13.56
C LEU A 98 -19.84 -19.29 -12.91
N LEU A 99 -19.78 -19.18 -11.58
CA LEU A 99 -18.63 -19.51 -10.78
C LEU A 99 -18.77 -20.87 -10.06
N VAL A 100 -19.95 -21.11 -9.52
CA VAL A 100 -20.23 -22.31 -8.71
C VAL A 100 -21.61 -22.85 -9.02
N ARG A 101 -21.71 -24.17 -9.15
CA ARG A 101 -22.98 -24.87 -9.17
C ARG A 101 -23.09 -25.76 -7.95
N LEU A 102 -24.14 -25.57 -7.20
CA LEU A 102 -24.52 -26.42 -6.07
C LEU A 102 -25.48 -27.51 -6.54
N GLU A 103 -25.64 -28.57 -5.74
CA GLU A 103 -26.60 -29.62 -5.98
C GLU A 103 -28.03 -29.07 -6.04
N GLN A 104 -28.75 -29.36 -7.13
CA GLN A 104 -30.02 -28.72 -7.48
C GLN A 104 -31.24 -29.63 -7.41
N ALA A 105 -31.02 -30.97 -7.35
CA ALA A 105 -32.07 -31.95 -7.54
C ALA A 105 -33.33 -31.71 -6.68
N ASP A 106 -33.15 -31.47 -5.37
CA ASP A 106 -34.24 -31.22 -4.45
C ASP A 106 -34.93 -29.86 -4.69
N LEU A 107 -34.14 -28.83 -5.02
CA LEU A 107 -34.65 -27.47 -5.28
C LEU A 107 -35.46 -27.43 -6.58
N GLU A 108 -34.98 -28.11 -7.62
CA GLU A 108 -35.74 -28.27 -8.87
C GLU A 108 -37.04 -29.04 -8.69
N ALA A 109 -37.02 -30.10 -7.86
CA ALA A 109 -38.23 -30.84 -7.55
C ALA A 109 -39.26 -29.98 -6.83
N ARG A 110 -38.84 -29.18 -5.86
CA ARG A 110 -39.72 -28.22 -5.14
C ARG A 110 -40.25 -27.13 -6.06
N ALA A 111 -39.42 -26.54 -6.92
CA ALA A 111 -39.86 -25.54 -7.88
C ALA A 111 -40.90 -26.11 -8.86
N ARG A 112 -40.68 -27.32 -9.39
CA ARG A 112 -41.66 -28.00 -10.25
C ARG A 112 -42.99 -28.27 -9.51
N GLN A 113 -42.92 -28.76 -8.27
CA GLN A 113 -44.11 -29.02 -7.44
C GLN A 113 -44.94 -27.74 -7.21
N ALA A 114 -44.28 -26.63 -6.85
CA ALA A 114 -44.96 -25.34 -6.64
C ALA A 114 -45.60 -24.85 -7.95
N GLN A 115 -44.92 -25.00 -9.09
CA GLN A 115 -45.42 -24.62 -10.39
C GLN A 115 -46.65 -25.46 -10.81
N GLU A 116 -46.69 -26.77 -10.52
CA GLU A 116 -47.86 -27.62 -10.74
C GLU A 116 -49.02 -27.21 -9.87
N THR A 117 -48.77 -26.76 -8.64
CA THR A 117 -49.80 -26.20 -7.75
C THR A 117 -50.45 -24.95 -8.37
N VAL A 118 -49.62 -24.01 -8.91
CA VAL A 118 -50.14 -22.84 -9.64
C VAL A 118 -51.02 -23.26 -10.82
N ARG A 119 -50.63 -24.27 -11.62
CA ARG A 119 -51.41 -24.80 -12.74
C ARG A 119 -52.75 -25.37 -12.26
N SER A 120 -52.75 -26.17 -11.17
CA SER A 120 -53.95 -26.79 -10.64
C SER A 120 -54.95 -25.73 -10.16
N VAL A 121 -54.50 -24.75 -9.32
CA VAL A 121 -55.34 -23.69 -8.81
C VAL A 121 -55.86 -22.77 -9.94
N SER A 122 -55.00 -22.47 -10.93
CA SER A 122 -55.42 -21.66 -12.11
C SER A 122 -56.52 -22.30 -12.94
N ALA A 123 -56.48 -23.66 -13.08
CA ALA A 123 -57.53 -24.40 -13.76
C ALA A 123 -58.85 -24.35 -12.98
N ARG A 124 -58.80 -24.51 -11.66
CA ARG A 124 -60.03 -24.39 -10.78
C ARG A 124 -60.60 -22.97 -10.82
N LEU A 125 -59.74 -21.94 -10.81
CA LEU A 125 -60.19 -20.55 -10.90
C LEU A 125 -60.87 -20.29 -12.25
N LYS A 126 -60.33 -20.84 -13.34
CA LYS A 126 -60.93 -20.74 -14.64
C LYS A 126 -62.33 -21.31 -14.68
N GLU A 127 -62.54 -22.49 -14.09
CA GLU A 127 -63.86 -23.14 -13.92
C GLU A 127 -64.76 -22.26 -13.05
N ALA A 128 -64.32 -21.78 -11.88
CA ALA A 128 -65.11 -20.94 -11.02
C ALA A 128 -65.56 -19.63 -11.66
N ARG A 129 -64.66 -18.99 -12.48
CA ARG A 129 -65.03 -17.80 -13.25
C ARG A 129 -66.07 -18.07 -14.33
N GLN A 130 -66.01 -19.23 -14.99
CA GLN A 130 -67.04 -19.65 -15.95
C GLN A 130 -68.37 -19.89 -15.26
N ASN A 131 -68.36 -20.49 -14.04
CA ASN A 131 -69.57 -20.70 -13.25
C ASN A 131 -70.14 -19.37 -12.74
N LEU A 132 -69.29 -18.42 -12.30
CA LEU A 132 -69.70 -17.07 -11.91
C LEU A 132 -70.37 -16.33 -13.06
N ALA A 133 -69.75 -16.29 -14.26
CA ALA A 133 -70.29 -15.63 -15.42
C ALA A 133 -71.66 -16.20 -15.81
N ARG A 134 -71.83 -17.52 -15.69
CA ARG A 134 -73.11 -18.20 -15.90
C ARG A 134 -74.16 -17.84 -14.83
N ALA A 135 -73.77 -17.77 -13.58
CA ALA A 135 -74.65 -17.34 -12.47
C ALA A 135 -75.07 -15.87 -12.66
N GLU A 136 -74.19 -14.97 -13.08
CA GLU A 136 -74.50 -13.57 -13.37
C GLU A 136 -75.50 -13.42 -14.49
N GLU A 137 -75.40 -14.22 -15.58
CA GLU A 137 -76.36 -14.24 -16.66
C GLU A 137 -77.74 -14.74 -16.21
N LEU A 138 -77.81 -15.85 -15.46
CA LEU A 138 -79.07 -16.42 -14.94
C LEU A 138 -79.73 -15.50 -13.94
N HIS A 139 -78.98 -14.85 -13.04
CA HIS A 139 -79.49 -13.88 -12.07
C HIS A 139 -80.07 -12.66 -12.78
N GLY A 140 -79.39 -12.12 -13.80
CA GLY A 140 -79.93 -11.02 -14.64
C GLY A 140 -81.25 -11.35 -15.31
N ARG A 141 -81.56 -12.66 -15.48
CA ARG A 141 -82.86 -13.16 -15.96
C ARG A 141 -83.82 -13.56 -14.86
N GLN A 142 -83.49 -13.33 -13.59
CA GLN A 142 -84.27 -13.69 -12.39
C GLN A 142 -84.52 -15.22 -12.23
N LEU A 143 -83.61 -16.07 -12.69
CA LEU A 143 -83.70 -17.54 -12.68
C LEU A 143 -83.00 -18.21 -11.51
N ILE A 144 -82.20 -17.49 -10.75
CA ILE A 144 -81.48 -17.96 -9.51
C ILE A 144 -81.64 -16.93 -8.36
N ALA A 145 -81.44 -17.37 -7.11
CA ALA A 145 -81.46 -16.53 -5.94
C ALA A 145 -80.18 -15.70 -5.78
N ASP A 146 -80.24 -14.56 -5.08
CA ASP A 146 -79.05 -13.72 -4.73
C ASP A 146 -77.99 -14.53 -4.01
N ALA A 147 -78.38 -15.44 -3.12
CA ALA A 147 -77.48 -16.31 -2.38
C ALA A 147 -76.63 -17.22 -3.28
N ASP A 148 -77.15 -17.70 -4.41
CA ASP A 148 -76.42 -18.54 -5.35
C ASP A 148 -75.34 -17.72 -6.13
N LEU A 149 -75.69 -16.48 -6.48
CA LEU A 149 -74.75 -15.57 -7.10
C LEU A 149 -73.62 -15.18 -6.14
N ASP A 150 -73.96 -14.86 -4.90
CA ASP A 150 -72.97 -14.52 -3.87
C ASP A 150 -72.06 -15.70 -3.52
N ALA A 151 -72.59 -16.93 -3.51
CA ALA A 151 -71.76 -18.14 -3.37
C ALA A 151 -70.77 -18.31 -4.54
N ALA A 152 -71.21 -18.09 -5.79
CA ALA A 152 -70.33 -18.15 -6.96
C ALA A 152 -69.24 -17.08 -6.95
N ARG A 153 -69.56 -15.84 -6.52
CA ARG A 153 -68.63 -14.74 -6.34
C ARG A 153 -67.57 -15.06 -5.24
N ALA A 154 -68.01 -15.52 -4.08
CA ALA A 154 -67.15 -15.88 -2.98
C ALA A 154 -66.18 -17.01 -3.34
N ASN A 155 -66.69 -18.02 -4.09
CA ASN A 155 -65.81 -19.10 -4.58
C ASN A 155 -64.74 -18.62 -5.57
N ALA A 156 -65.12 -17.76 -6.56
CA ALA A 156 -64.17 -17.20 -7.48
C ALA A 156 -63.14 -16.32 -6.78
N ALA A 157 -63.52 -15.47 -5.84
CA ALA A 157 -62.63 -14.64 -5.03
C ALA A 157 -61.69 -15.48 -4.12
N SER A 158 -62.20 -16.56 -3.53
CA SER A 158 -61.36 -17.48 -2.74
C SER A 158 -60.29 -18.16 -3.61
N LEU A 159 -60.64 -18.63 -4.80
CA LEU A 159 -59.66 -19.24 -5.71
C LEU A 159 -58.68 -18.23 -6.30
N GLU A 160 -59.06 -16.97 -6.49
CA GLU A 160 -58.15 -15.89 -6.82
C GLU A 160 -57.10 -15.67 -5.74
N ALA A 161 -57.49 -15.61 -4.49
CA ALA A 161 -56.58 -15.50 -3.37
C ALA A 161 -55.67 -16.74 -3.24
N GLN A 162 -56.22 -17.94 -3.45
CA GLN A 162 -55.42 -19.18 -3.49
C GLN A 162 -54.39 -19.19 -4.62
N LEU A 163 -54.73 -18.67 -5.81
CA LEU A 163 -53.81 -18.56 -6.94
C LEU A 163 -52.70 -17.58 -6.64
N ALA A 164 -53.01 -16.45 -6.02
CA ALA A 164 -51.99 -15.48 -5.58
C ALA A 164 -51.02 -16.11 -4.58
N ALA A 165 -51.49 -16.84 -3.59
CA ALA A 165 -50.66 -17.55 -2.63
C ALA A 165 -49.80 -18.65 -3.29
N ALA A 166 -50.36 -19.42 -4.22
CA ALA A 166 -49.61 -20.45 -4.98
C ALA A 166 -48.52 -19.85 -5.85
N ARG A 167 -48.75 -18.67 -6.44
CA ARG A 167 -47.70 -17.94 -7.22
C ARG A 167 -46.57 -17.48 -6.34
N GLN A 168 -46.85 -16.94 -5.13
CA GLN A 168 -45.82 -16.55 -4.18
C GLN A 168 -44.96 -17.75 -3.75
N ALA A 169 -45.57 -18.88 -3.50
CA ALA A 169 -44.85 -20.11 -3.15
C ALA A 169 -43.98 -20.63 -4.30
N ALA A 170 -44.41 -20.47 -5.56
CA ALA A 170 -43.60 -20.83 -6.75
C ALA A 170 -42.41 -19.87 -6.91
N GLU A 171 -42.61 -18.58 -6.72
CA GLU A 171 -41.54 -17.57 -6.78
C GLU A 171 -40.49 -17.80 -5.67
N GLU A 172 -40.91 -18.16 -4.47
CA GLU A 172 -40.01 -18.53 -3.38
C GLU A 172 -39.16 -19.75 -3.74
N ALA A 173 -39.77 -20.80 -4.30
CA ALA A 173 -39.08 -22.01 -4.71
C ALA A 173 -38.09 -21.75 -5.87
N GLU A 174 -38.45 -20.92 -6.85
CA GLU A 174 -37.56 -20.50 -7.95
C GLU A 174 -36.41 -19.64 -7.43
N THR A 175 -36.66 -18.75 -6.48
CA THR A 175 -35.62 -17.94 -5.83
C THR A 175 -34.63 -18.84 -5.10
N ALA A 176 -35.11 -19.81 -4.34
CA ALA A 176 -34.26 -20.79 -3.66
C ALA A 176 -33.42 -21.59 -4.68
N LEU A 177 -34.00 -22.01 -5.79
CA LEU A 177 -33.27 -22.69 -6.87
C LEU A 177 -32.20 -21.77 -7.50
N SER A 178 -32.47 -20.48 -7.67
CA SER A 178 -31.52 -19.53 -8.23
C SER A 178 -30.24 -19.42 -7.38
N TYR A 179 -30.33 -19.57 -6.06
CA TYR A 179 -29.17 -19.52 -5.15
C TYR A 179 -28.23 -20.73 -5.32
N SER A 180 -28.65 -21.79 -6.02
CA SER A 180 -27.78 -22.92 -6.33
C SER A 180 -26.81 -22.66 -7.48
N ARG A 181 -27.02 -21.56 -8.25
CA ARG A 181 -26.14 -21.09 -9.32
C ARG A 181 -25.53 -19.78 -8.91
N ILE A 182 -24.30 -19.83 -8.48
CA ILE A 182 -23.58 -18.65 -7.99
C ILE A 182 -22.79 -18.06 -9.14
N ALA A 183 -23.16 -16.87 -9.57
CA ALA A 183 -22.51 -16.11 -10.62
C ALA A 183 -21.64 -14.99 -10.03
N SER A 184 -20.68 -14.50 -10.82
CA SER A 184 -19.84 -13.39 -10.45
C SER A 184 -20.65 -12.08 -10.36
N PRO A 185 -20.58 -11.33 -9.26
CA PRO A 185 -21.27 -10.04 -9.14
C PRO A 185 -20.56 -8.93 -9.93
N LEU A 186 -19.27 -9.10 -10.28
CA LEU A 186 -18.47 -8.13 -11.01
C LEU A 186 -17.51 -8.83 -11.98
N ALA A 187 -16.99 -8.08 -12.94
CA ALA A 187 -15.88 -8.55 -13.77
C ALA A 187 -14.58 -8.42 -12.98
N GLY A 188 -13.79 -9.50 -12.92
CA GLY A 188 -12.59 -9.50 -12.09
C GLY A 188 -11.75 -10.76 -12.20
N ARG A 189 -10.70 -10.82 -11.38
CA ARG A 189 -9.79 -11.95 -11.31
C ARG A 189 -9.98 -12.70 -9.99
N ILE A 190 -10.05 -14.04 -10.08
CA ILE A 190 -10.13 -14.91 -8.90
C ILE A 190 -8.80 -14.84 -8.15
N VAL A 191 -8.87 -14.58 -6.84
CA VAL A 191 -7.69 -14.60 -5.94
C VAL A 191 -7.54 -15.99 -5.34
N ASP A 192 -8.54 -16.40 -4.54
CA ASP A 192 -8.50 -17.65 -3.78
C ASP A 192 -9.73 -18.52 -4.02
N ARG A 193 -9.53 -19.81 -3.88
CA ARG A 193 -10.58 -20.81 -3.75
C ARG A 193 -10.53 -21.40 -2.35
N PHE A 194 -11.64 -21.34 -1.64
CA PHE A 194 -11.80 -21.83 -0.27
C PHE A 194 -12.56 -23.16 -0.20
N ALA A 195 -13.10 -23.61 -1.31
CA ALA A 195 -13.84 -24.86 -1.41
C ALA A 195 -13.61 -25.53 -2.77
N GLU A 196 -13.79 -26.86 -2.82
CA GLU A 196 -13.56 -27.68 -3.99
C GLU A 196 -14.85 -28.40 -4.43
N PRO A 197 -14.95 -28.85 -5.71
CA PRO A 197 -16.02 -29.73 -6.14
C PRO A 197 -16.10 -30.99 -5.26
N GLY A 198 -17.31 -31.28 -4.77
CA GLY A 198 -17.54 -32.38 -3.81
C GLY A 198 -17.70 -31.92 -2.36
N ASP A 199 -17.22 -30.75 -2.01
CA ASP A 199 -17.40 -30.18 -0.67
C ASP A 199 -18.87 -29.83 -0.40
N THR A 200 -19.26 -29.92 0.86
CA THR A 200 -20.57 -29.43 1.33
C THR A 200 -20.36 -28.06 1.99
N VAL A 201 -21.01 -27.03 1.46
CA VAL A 201 -20.94 -25.66 1.96
C VAL A 201 -22.18 -25.29 2.74
N GLN A 202 -22.00 -24.36 3.69
CA GLN A 202 -23.06 -23.83 4.55
C GLN A 202 -23.37 -22.36 4.23
N PRO A 203 -24.56 -21.84 4.61
CA PRO A 203 -24.86 -20.42 4.47
C PRO A 203 -23.80 -19.54 5.12
N GLY A 204 -23.28 -18.55 4.37
CA GLY A 204 -22.20 -17.65 4.81
C GLY A 204 -20.78 -18.21 4.61
N GLN A 205 -20.61 -19.49 4.26
CA GLN A 205 -19.29 -20.05 3.99
C GLN A 205 -18.71 -19.47 2.69
N LYS A 206 -17.47 -18.95 2.77
CA LYS A 206 -16.71 -18.43 1.64
C LYS A 206 -16.37 -19.55 0.68
N ILE A 207 -16.54 -19.31 -0.61
CA ILE A 207 -16.19 -20.28 -1.68
C ILE A 207 -15.05 -19.72 -2.53
N LEU A 208 -15.13 -18.44 -2.92
CA LEU A 208 -14.16 -17.77 -3.76
C LEU A 208 -13.95 -16.33 -3.27
N SER A 209 -12.77 -15.78 -3.56
CA SER A 209 -12.54 -14.34 -3.52
C SER A 209 -12.10 -13.84 -4.90
N LEU A 210 -12.55 -12.65 -5.28
CA LEU A 210 -12.19 -12.02 -6.53
C LEU A 210 -12.02 -10.51 -6.37
N TYR A 211 -11.26 -9.89 -7.25
CA TYR A 211 -11.04 -8.45 -7.28
C TYR A 211 -11.10 -7.91 -8.70
N ASN A 212 -11.42 -6.63 -8.83
CA ASN A 212 -11.35 -5.92 -10.10
C ASN A 212 -9.91 -5.44 -10.35
N PRO A 213 -9.18 -6.00 -11.35
CA PRO A 213 -7.79 -5.61 -11.62
C PRO A 213 -7.64 -4.20 -12.18
N PHE A 214 -8.72 -3.55 -12.56
CA PHE A 214 -8.75 -2.18 -13.06
C PHE A 214 -9.12 -1.15 -11.98
N SER A 215 -9.25 -1.56 -10.74
CA SER A 215 -9.60 -0.72 -9.59
C SER A 215 -8.54 -0.78 -8.49
N LEU A 216 -7.25 -0.72 -8.87
CA LEU A 216 -6.16 -0.75 -7.90
C LEU A 216 -5.93 0.65 -7.31
N ARG A 217 -5.59 0.68 -6.04
CA ARG A 217 -5.20 1.87 -5.28
C ARG A 217 -3.97 1.58 -4.43
N VAL A 218 -3.33 2.63 -3.97
CA VAL A 218 -2.26 2.55 -2.99
C VAL A 218 -2.82 2.96 -1.63
N GLU A 219 -2.56 2.15 -0.62
CA GLU A 219 -2.87 2.45 0.76
C GLU A 219 -1.57 2.67 1.53
N ALA A 220 -1.45 3.84 2.15
CA ALA A 220 -0.26 4.24 2.91
C ALA A 220 -0.65 4.76 4.29
N ARG A 221 0.18 4.43 5.30
CA ARG A 221 0.04 4.98 6.64
C ARG A 221 0.99 6.16 6.79
N VAL A 222 0.45 7.36 6.67
CA VAL A 222 1.20 8.62 6.67
C VAL A 222 1.17 9.22 8.07
N ARG A 223 2.32 9.67 8.57
CA ARG A 223 2.42 10.34 9.89
C ARG A 223 1.54 11.59 9.94
N GLU A 224 0.99 11.88 11.11
CA GLU A 224 0.07 13.00 11.35
C GLU A 224 0.57 14.33 10.76
N GLY A 225 1.82 14.71 11.04
CA GLY A 225 2.39 15.98 10.57
C GLY A 225 2.47 16.12 9.04
N LEU A 226 2.59 15.00 8.30
CA LEU A 226 2.58 15.00 6.83
C LEU A 226 1.16 14.86 6.29
N ALA A 227 0.34 14.02 6.91
CA ALA A 227 -1.02 13.76 6.44
C ALA A 227 -1.92 15.00 6.47
N LEU A 228 -1.72 15.88 7.46
CA LEU A 228 -2.47 17.14 7.58
C LEU A 228 -2.14 18.17 6.48
N ALA A 229 -1.00 18.02 5.81
CA ALA A 229 -0.61 18.87 4.67
C ALA A 229 -1.16 18.34 3.34
N LEU A 230 -1.64 17.09 3.29
CA LEU A 230 -2.19 16.49 2.07
C LEU A 230 -3.65 16.87 1.87
N THR A 231 -4.04 16.97 0.61
CA THR A 231 -5.44 17.26 0.24
C THR A 231 -5.98 16.19 -0.73
N PRO A 232 -7.26 15.78 -0.59
CA PRO A 232 -7.90 14.93 -1.58
C PRO A 232 -7.83 15.56 -2.98
N GLY A 233 -7.51 14.74 -3.99
CA GLY A 233 -7.32 15.16 -5.37
C GLY A 233 -5.87 15.48 -5.74
N GLU A 234 -4.96 15.58 -4.79
CA GLU A 234 -3.53 15.77 -5.02
C GLU A 234 -2.89 14.53 -5.68
N GLU A 235 -1.93 14.77 -6.57
CA GLU A 235 -1.20 13.71 -7.26
C GLU A 235 0.15 13.47 -6.59
N LEU A 236 0.40 12.23 -6.22
CA LEU A 236 1.64 11.79 -5.58
C LEU A 236 2.34 10.73 -6.45
N ALA A 237 3.67 10.76 -6.44
CA ALA A 237 4.46 9.73 -7.07
C ALA A 237 4.50 8.47 -6.19
N VAL A 238 4.38 7.31 -6.83
CA VAL A 238 4.42 5.99 -6.20
C VAL A 238 5.49 5.16 -6.88
N ASP A 239 6.47 4.72 -6.13
CA ASP A 239 7.48 3.79 -6.61
C ASP A 239 7.09 2.35 -6.23
N VAL A 240 7.04 1.45 -7.22
CA VAL A 240 6.79 0.02 -7.00
C VAL A 240 8.05 -0.76 -7.38
N PRO A 241 8.89 -1.12 -6.39
CA PRO A 241 10.20 -1.75 -6.65
C PRO A 241 10.10 -3.08 -7.41
N ALA A 242 9.04 -3.86 -7.15
CA ALA A 242 8.85 -5.17 -7.79
C ALA A 242 8.78 -5.11 -9.32
N VAL A 243 8.28 -4.02 -9.88
CA VAL A 243 8.19 -3.79 -11.33
C VAL A 243 9.19 -2.75 -11.83
N ASN A 244 10.01 -2.19 -10.92
CA ASN A 244 11.01 -1.15 -11.19
C ASN A 244 10.43 0.04 -11.97
N LYS A 245 9.23 0.50 -11.57
CA LYS A 245 8.51 1.60 -12.23
C LYS A 245 7.94 2.56 -11.19
N ALA A 246 7.90 3.83 -11.59
CA ALA A 246 7.17 4.87 -10.89
C ALA A 246 5.79 5.06 -11.54
N PHE A 247 4.79 5.26 -10.71
CA PHE A 247 3.41 5.53 -11.09
C PHE A 247 2.96 6.84 -10.45
N THR A 248 1.87 7.38 -10.96
CA THR A 248 1.17 8.50 -10.32
C THR A 248 -0.10 7.99 -9.68
N ALA A 249 -0.33 8.40 -8.45
CA ALA A 249 -1.57 8.11 -7.73
C ALA A 249 -2.21 9.42 -7.27
N ARG A 250 -3.53 9.50 -7.40
CA ARG A 250 -4.33 10.64 -6.94
C ARG A 250 -4.98 10.30 -5.60
N ILE A 251 -4.79 11.14 -4.60
CA ILE A 251 -5.43 10.98 -3.28
C ILE A 251 -6.95 10.98 -3.46
N GLU A 252 -7.59 9.88 -3.10
CA GLU A 252 -9.04 9.72 -3.12
C GLU A 252 -9.62 10.05 -1.74
N GLU A 253 -8.99 9.52 -0.70
CA GLU A 253 -9.47 9.60 0.68
C GLU A 253 -8.31 9.66 1.66
N ILE A 254 -8.46 10.51 2.65
CA ILE A 254 -7.64 10.49 3.87
C ILE A 254 -8.60 10.12 5.00
N VAL A 255 -8.43 8.94 5.59
CA VAL A 255 -9.33 8.45 6.64
C VAL A 255 -9.21 9.37 7.86
N PRO A 256 -10.29 10.04 8.31
CA PRO A 256 -10.22 11.07 9.36
C PRO A 256 -10.14 10.46 10.77
N ALA A 257 -9.45 9.34 10.91
CA ALA A 257 -9.23 8.66 12.18
C ALA A 257 -7.78 8.16 12.22
N ALA A 258 -6.97 8.77 13.07
CA ALA A 258 -5.61 8.33 13.28
C ALA A 258 -5.57 7.02 14.07
N ASP A 259 -4.67 6.13 13.69
CA ASP A 259 -4.32 4.98 14.53
C ASP A 259 -3.55 5.50 15.76
N PRO A 260 -4.08 5.32 16.99
CA PRO A 260 -3.47 5.89 18.19
C PRO A 260 -2.11 5.25 18.53
N ALA A 261 -1.84 4.03 18.09
CA ALA A 261 -0.60 3.32 18.38
C ALA A 261 0.54 3.81 17.48
N SER A 262 0.27 4.02 16.19
CA SER A 262 1.26 4.45 15.20
C SER A 262 1.25 5.97 14.96
N ARG A 263 0.20 6.70 15.38
CA ARG A 263 -0.05 8.12 15.08
C ARG A 263 0.01 8.41 13.58
N THR A 264 -0.64 7.56 12.80
CA THR A 264 -0.69 7.67 11.36
C THR A 264 -2.13 7.77 10.89
N PHE A 265 -2.33 8.47 9.78
CA PHE A 265 -3.58 8.46 9.02
C PHE A 265 -3.43 7.52 7.84
N GLU A 266 -4.51 6.83 7.51
CA GLU A 266 -4.56 6.02 6.30
C GLU A 266 -4.90 6.91 5.11
N VAL A 267 -4.01 6.94 4.13
CA VAL A 267 -4.17 7.67 2.87
C VAL A 267 -4.40 6.65 1.76
N LYS A 268 -5.51 6.80 1.05
CA LYS A 268 -5.88 5.96 -0.09
C LYS A 268 -5.77 6.78 -1.37
N ALA A 269 -4.94 6.33 -2.30
CA ALA A 269 -4.69 7.02 -3.55
C ALA A 269 -4.91 6.07 -4.74
N THR A 270 -5.76 6.49 -5.69
CA THR A 270 -6.09 5.71 -6.89
C THR A 270 -4.97 5.83 -7.91
N LEU A 271 -4.50 4.70 -8.43
CA LEU A 271 -3.47 4.64 -9.45
C LEU A 271 -4.02 5.01 -10.83
N THR A 272 -3.34 5.93 -11.52
CA THR A 272 -3.70 6.35 -12.88
C THR A 272 -3.42 5.28 -13.94
N ALA A 273 -2.38 4.46 -13.73
CA ALA A 273 -2.02 3.34 -14.59
C ALA A 273 -1.77 2.10 -13.73
N GLN A 274 -2.28 0.96 -14.17
CA GLN A 274 -2.36 -0.25 -13.34
C GLN A 274 -1.69 -1.48 -13.97
N ASN A 275 -1.08 -1.30 -15.15
CA ASN A 275 -0.49 -2.40 -15.93
C ASN A 275 0.68 -3.06 -15.18
N GLY A 276 0.53 -4.36 -14.91
CA GLY A 276 1.56 -5.18 -14.25
C GLY A 276 1.56 -5.09 -12.74
N LEU A 277 0.59 -4.39 -12.12
CA LEU A 277 0.41 -4.34 -10.68
C LEU A 277 -0.55 -5.42 -10.21
N LEU A 278 -0.26 -5.97 -9.03
CA LEU A 278 -1.10 -6.94 -8.35
C LEU A 278 -1.36 -6.47 -6.91
N PRO A 279 -2.55 -6.75 -6.36
CA PRO A 279 -2.80 -6.52 -4.95
C PRO A 279 -1.77 -7.22 -4.06
N GLY A 280 -1.40 -6.59 -2.95
CA GLY A 280 -0.36 -7.07 -2.04
C GLY A 280 1.06 -6.66 -2.41
N MET A 281 1.29 -6.01 -3.56
CA MET A 281 2.62 -5.50 -3.90
C MET A 281 3.00 -4.35 -2.98
N TYR A 282 4.27 -4.38 -2.53
CA TYR A 282 4.87 -3.28 -1.80
C TYR A 282 5.08 -2.07 -2.70
N ALA A 283 4.74 -0.89 -2.19
CA ALA A 283 4.92 0.39 -2.84
C ALA A 283 5.53 1.41 -1.87
N ARG A 284 6.04 2.50 -2.40
CA ARG A 284 6.49 3.67 -1.65
C ARG A 284 5.77 4.89 -2.17
N LEU A 285 4.98 5.52 -1.32
CA LEU A 285 4.31 6.77 -1.63
C LEU A 285 5.26 7.93 -1.29
N ARG A 286 5.55 8.80 -2.26
CA ARG A 286 6.37 10.01 -2.05
C ARG A 286 5.47 11.13 -1.56
N VAL A 287 5.54 11.39 -0.26
CA VAL A 287 4.74 12.43 0.40
C VAL A 287 5.57 13.70 0.54
N PRO A 288 5.06 14.88 0.17
CA PRO A 288 5.72 16.16 0.41
C PRO A 288 6.03 16.33 1.90
N ALA A 289 7.28 16.67 2.22
CA ALA A 289 7.77 16.82 3.59
C ALA A 289 8.30 18.24 3.88
N GLY A 290 7.77 19.24 3.14
CA GLY A 290 8.22 20.61 3.22
C GLY A 290 9.40 20.89 2.28
N GLU A 291 10.29 21.76 2.70
CA GLU A 291 11.48 22.15 1.97
C GLU A 291 12.73 21.74 2.74
N ARG A 292 13.77 21.37 2.01
CA ARG A 292 15.07 21.03 2.55
C ARG A 292 16.11 21.92 1.92
N GLU A 293 16.90 22.57 2.78
CA GLU A 293 18.08 23.30 2.34
C GLU A 293 19.23 22.33 2.09
N ARG A 294 19.79 22.38 0.90
CA ARG A 294 21.00 21.65 0.51
C ARG A 294 22.16 22.60 0.40
N LEU A 295 23.27 22.21 0.98
CA LEU A 295 24.54 22.93 0.83
C LEU A 295 25.34 22.29 -0.28
N LEU A 296 25.64 23.06 -1.31
CA LEU A 296 26.33 22.59 -2.51
C LEU A 296 27.69 23.24 -2.62
N VAL A 297 28.69 22.46 -2.97
CA VAL A 297 30.04 22.90 -3.28
C VAL A 297 30.52 22.25 -4.57
N PRO A 298 31.36 22.92 -5.39
CA PRO A 298 31.95 22.27 -6.53
C PRO A 298 32.83 21.09 -6.11
N ALA A 299 32.76 19.98 -6.84
CA ALA A 299 33.48 18.73 -6.50
C ALA A 299 35.02 18.91 -6.54
N ASP A 300 35.51 19.84 -7.33
CA ASP A 300 36.94 20.21 -7.41
C ASP A 300 37.49 20.88 -6.14
N ARG A 301 36.61 21.39 -5.27
CA ARG A 301 36.94 21.98 -3.96
C ARG A 301 37.08 20.96 -2.85
N VAL A 302 36.60 19.75 -3.08
CA VAL A 302 36.69 18.66 -2.12
C VAL A 302 37.91 17.80 -2.39
N ARG A 303 38.66 17.47 -1.34
CA ARG A 303 39.78 16.53 -1.43
C ARG A 303 39.56 15.37 -0.47
N ARG A 304 39.79 14.18 -0.96
CA ARG A 304 39.76 12.98 -0.15
C ARG A 304 41.13 12.74 0.46
N VAL A 305 41.21 12.67 1.78
CA VAL A 305 42.44 12.38 2.54
C VAL A 305 42.20 11.07 3.33
N GLY A 306 42.72 9.98 2.79
CA GLY A 306 42.39 8.66 3.33
C GLY A 306 40.92 8.29 3.14
N GLN A 307 40.19 8.17 4.24
CA GLN A 307 38.75 7.89 4.24
C GLN A 307 37.88 9.13 4.55
N LEU A 308 38.51 10.29 4.70
CA LEU A 308 37.83 11.53 5.08
C LEU A 308 37.80 12.51 3.92
N ASP A 309 36.66 13.15 3.76
CA ASP A 309 36.49 14.25 2.80
C ASP A 309 36.76 15.57 3.54
N VAL A 310 37.50 16.45 2.87
CA VAL A 310 38.07 17.68 3.47
C VAL A 310 37.73 18.86 2.58
N LEU A 311 37.30 19.95 3.19
CA LEU A 311 37.20 21.28 2.59
C LEU A 311 38.19 22.26 3.25
N TRP A 312 38.65 23.25 2.48
CA TRP A 312 39.39 24.39 3.00
C TRP A 312 38.46 25.58 3.00
N VAL A 313 38.16 26.09 4.19
CA VAL A 313 37.23 27.19 4.41
C VAL A 313 37.99 28.42 4.88
N ALA A 314 37.62 29.58 4.37
CA ALA A 314 38.18 30.84 4.83
C ALA A 314 37.57 31.19 6.19
N GLY A 315 38.36 31.11 7.25
CA GLY A 315 37.97 31.50 8.60
C GLY A 315 38.54 32.87 8.98
N GLU A 316 38.13 33.43 10.12
CA GLU A 316 38.60 34.72 10.63
C GLU A 316 40.13 34.79 10.86
N ASN A 317 40.78 33.66 11.19
CA ASN A 317 42.21 33.55 11.46
C ASN A 317 43.01 32.92 10.29
N GLY A 318 42.44 32.80 9.10
CA GLY A 318 43.05 32.19 7.94
C GLY A 318 42.31 30.98 7.41
N VAL A 319 42.99 30.16 6.61
CA VAL A 319 42.38 28.98 5.98
C VAL A 319 42.28 27.85 7.01
N GLU A 320 41.09 27.36 7.22
CA GLU A 320 40.79 26.22 8.08
C GLU A 320 40.55 24.95 7.24
N ARG A 321 41.20 23.86 7.63
CA ARG A 321 40.89 22.54 7.08
C ARG A 321 39.77 21.93 7.87
N ARG A 322 38.64 21.65 7.22
CA ARG A 322 37.45 21.13 7.86
C ARG A 322 37.04 19.79 7.26
N PHE A 323 36.78 18.79 8.12
CA PHE A 323 36.23 17.53 7.70
C PHE A 323 34.74 17.67 7.40
N VAL A 324 34.31 17.12 6.26
CA VAL A 324 32.93 17.19 5.82
C VAL A 324 32.39 15.81 5.52
N ARG A 325 31.10 15.66 5.62
CA ARG A 325 30.38 14.49 5.13
C ARG A 325 29.63 14.88 3.87
N LEU A 326 29.92 14.17 2.81
CA LEU A 326 29.33 14.42 1.49
C LEU A 326 28.10 13.54 1.26
N GLY A 327 27.17 14.05 0.49
CA GLY A 327 26.08 13.35 -0.13
C GLY A 327 26.46 12.86 -1.56
N PRO A 328 25.46 12.47 -2.35
CA PRO A 328 25.69 12.08 -3.74
C PRO A 328 26.20 13.25 -4.57
N ALA A 329 27.11 12.95 -5.51
CA ALA A 329 27.53 13.92 -6.54
C ALA A 329 26.39 14.15 -7.52
N ARG A 330 26.25 15.39 -8.00
CA ARG A 330 25.28 15.80 -9.04
C ARG A 330 25.95 15.77 -10.42
N ASP A 331 25.12 15.66 -11.43
CA ASP A 331 25.58 15.66 -12.83
C ASP A 331 26.18 17.01 -13.29
N ASP A 332 25.89 18.09 -12.54
CA ASP A 332 26.39 19.44 -12.77
C ASP A 332 27.81 19.68 -12.20
N GLY A 333 28.45 18.65 -11.64
CA GLY A 333 29.77 18.73 -11.04
C GLY A 333 29.78 19.31 -9.62
N GLN A 334 28.62 19.47 -8.97
CA GLN A 334 28.50 19.88 -7.59
C GLN A 334 28.31 18.65 -6.68
N VAL A 335 28.68 18.80 -5.40
CA VAL A 335 28.50 17.78 -4.38
C VAL A 335 27.77 18.38 -3.20
N GLU A 336 26.77 17.65 -2.69
CA GLU A 336 26.05 18.04 -1.48
C GLU A 336 26.93 17.85 -0.25
N VAL A 337 26.99 18.86 0.62
CA VAL A 337 27.62 18.76 1.94
C VAL A 337 26.56 18.51 3.00
N LEU A 338 26.53 17.30 3.55
CA LEU A 338 25.56 16.87 4.55
C LEU A 338 25.89 17.39 5.95
N ALA A 339 27.17 17.63 6.23
CA ALA A 339 27.64 18.15 7.50
C ALA A 339 29.07 18.72 7.36
N GLY A 340 29.41 19.71 8.18
CA GLY A 340 30.75 20.28 8.27
C GLY A 340 30.95 21.60 7.53
N ALA A 341 29.94 22.13 6.85
CA ALA A 341 29.97 23.48 6.26
C ALA A 341 28.65 24.20 6.55
N ALA A 342 28.67 25.53 6.45
CA ALA A 342 27.49 26.37 6.58
C ALA A 342 27.25 27.19 5.29
N ALA A 343 26.01 27.61 5.07
CA ALA A 343 25.65 28.44 3.92
C ALA A 343 26.43 29.75 3.91
N GLY A 344 26.95 30.13 2.72
CA GLY A 344 27.70 31.37 2.52
C GLY A 344 29.17 31.30 2.94
N GLU A 345 29.64 30.22 3.58
CA GLU A 345 31.07 30.04 3.87
C GLU A 345 31.90 30.00 2.57
N GLN A 346 33.07 30.62 2.60
CA GLN A 346 33.96 30.69 1.43
C GLN A 346 34.87 29.44 1.38
N VAL A 347 34.71 28.65 0.35
CA VAL A 347 35.52 27.43 0.13
C VAL A 347 36.63 27.75 -0.85
N LEU A 348 37.84 27.39 -0.45
CA LEU A 348 39.06 27.61 -1.20
C LEU A 348 39.50 26.33 -1.96
N PRO A 349 40.29 26.46 -3.04
CA PRO A 349 40.86 25.30 -3.71
C PRO A 349 41.77 24.51 -2.76
N PRO A 350 41.83 23.17 -2.87
CA PRO A 350 42.74 22.36 -2.09
C PRO A 350 44.20 22.74 -2.40
N PRO A 351 45.10 22.87 -1.40
CA PRO A 351 46.49 23.20 -1.60
C PRO A 351 47.16 22.13 -2.45
N GLY A 352 47.90 22.57 -3.48
CA GLY A 352 48.67 21.69 -4.38
C GLY A 352 48.03 21.42 -5.77
N GLN A 353 46.99 22.14 -6.15
CA GLN A 353 46.54 22.28 -7.55
C GLN A 353 46.86 23.70 -8.03
N GLY A 354 48.08 23.94 -8.42
CA GLY A 354 48.58 25.10 -9.11
C GLY A 354 49.62 24.65 -10.10
#